data_e4a22a83c9ad8db976f8f831e880f27a
#
_entry.id   e4a22a83c9ad8db976f8f831e880f27a
#
_cell.length_a   1.000
_cell.length_b   1.000
_cell.length_c   1.000
_cell.angle_alpha   90.00
_cell.angle_beta   90.00
_cell.angle_gamma   90.00
#
_symmetry.space_group_name_H-M   'P 1'
#
loop_
_entity.id
_entity.type
_entity.pdbx_description
1 polymer ?
#
loop_
_entity_poly.entity_id
_entity_poly.type
_entity_poly.pdbx_seq_one_letter_code
_entity_poly.pdbx_strand_id
1 'polypeptide(L)'
;MPNFDPVSPERLAQQLADLAVARHPVVHPLRVALDAPRCAAIGPLVTALGQTLTLAGRVVGIVHTETFYRDASLRLEYGKTDVESFYSGWLDLAALQREVLRPVGPSGPTVEPWSYLPSLRDPVTNRATRVAPATLPSAGVLIVTGELLFGHGLPFDLTVHAWVSRQARGRRTDPDWAWALPAFDRYDLDVNPVSLADVVLRYDDPAHPAIAVR
;
A
#
# COMPACT_ATOMS: atom_id res chain seq x y z
N MET A 1 19.02 -0.03 12.76
CA MET A 1 17.76 -0.80 12.68
C MET A 1 16.85 -0.28 13.76
N PRO A 2 15.56 -0.08 13.50
CA PRO A 2 14.61 0.27 14.55
C PRO A 2 14.50 -0.84 15.60
N ASN A 3 14.11 -0.48 16.81
CA ASN A 3 13.78 -1.48 17.83
C ASN A 3 12.39 -2.05 17.52
N PHE A 4 12.27 -3.36 17.44
CA PHE A 4 11.02 -4.04 17.08
C PHE A 4 10.41 -4.72 18.29
N ASP A 5 9.15 -4.42 18.56
CA ASP A 5 8.36 -5.08 19.59
C ASP A 5 7.55 -6.23 18.95
N PRO A 6 7.71 -7.49 19.42
CA PRO A 6 6.89 -8.61 18.96
C PRO A 6 5.40 -8.37 19.24
N VAL A 7 4.55 -8.77 18.30
CA VAL A 7 3.10 -8.54 18.40
C VAL A 7 2.35 -9.70 17.73
N SER A 8 1.16 -10.08 18.26
CA SER A 8 0.30 -11.02 17.53
C SER A 8 -0.37 -10.35 16.33
N PRO A 9 -0.75 -11.12 15.28
CA PRO A 9 -1.42 -10.55 14.11
C PRO A 9 -2.66 -9.71 14.45
N GLU A 10 -3.48 -10.15 15.41
CA GLU A 10 -4.70 -9.46 15.83
C GLU A 10 -4.35 -8.13 16.51
N ARG A 11 -3.36 -8.16 17.41
CA ARG A 11 -2.90 -6.96 18.11
C ARG A 11 -2.20 -5.98 17.17
N LEU A 12 -1.53 -6.49 16.12
CA LEU A 12 -0.93 -5.64 15.08
C LEU A 12 -2.00 -4.82 14.36
N ALA A 13 -3.10 -5.46 13.92
CA ALA A 13 -4.21 -4.76 13.27
C ALA A 13 -4.81 -3.69 14.19
N GLN A 14 -4.97 -3.99 15.48
CA GLN A 14 -5.47 -3.03 16.48
C GLN A 14 -4.51 -1.85 16.65
N GLN A 15 -3.21 -2.09 16.81
CA GLN A 15 -2.22 -1.01 16.96
C GLN A 15 -2.15 -0.10 15.73
N LEU A 16 -2.23 -0.67 14.52
CA LEU A 16 -2.29 0.12 13.28
C LEU A 16 -3.57 0.94 13.19
N ALA A 17 -4.71 0.39 13.63
CA ALA A 17 -5.98 1.12 13.67
C ALA A 17 -5.93 2.27 14.69
N ASP A 18 -5.37 2.05 15.87
CA ASP A 18 -5.21 3.08 16.90
C ASP A 18 -4.31 4.22 16.41
N LEU A 19 -3.20 3.90 15.74
CA LEU A 19 -2.31 4.88 15.10
C LEU A 19 -3.04 5.67 14.00
N ALA A 20 -3.81 5.00 13.16
CA ALA A 20 -4.61 5.64 12.11
C ALA A 20 -5.65 6.60 12.70
N VAL A 21 -6.33 6.21 13.77
CA VAL A 21 -7.28 7.07 14.47
C VAL A 21 -6.58 8.27 15.12
N ALA A 22 -5.43 8.06 15.76
CA ALA A 22 -4.67 9.13 16.42
C ALA A 22 -4.05 10.15 15.44
N ARG A 23 -3.67 9.71 14.24
CA ARG A 23 -3.09 10.59 13.20
C ARG A 23 -4.11 11.15 12.22
N HIS A 24 -5.39 10.87 12.42
CA HIS A 24 -6.43 11.28 11.49
C HIS A 24 -6.50 12.81 11.35
N PRO A 25 -6.33 13.39 10.15
CA PRO A 25 -6.55 14.81 9.91
C PRO A 25 -8.05 15.14 10.08
N VAL A 26 -8.36 16.26 10.73
CA VAL A 26 -9.76 16.60 11.04
C VAL A 26 -10.57 16.96 9.79
N VAL A 27 -9.88 17.37 8.72
CA VAL A 27 -10.50 18.05 7.57
C VAL A 27 -10.69 17.20 6.31
N HIS A 28 -10.08 16.01 6.25
CA HIS A 28 -10.19 15.11 5.09
C HIS A 28 -9.94 13.64 5.52
N PRO A 29 -10.33 12.65 4.71
CA PRO A 29 -10.04 11.24 5.00
C PRO A 29 -8.54 10.98 5.19
N LEU A 30 -8.18 10.12 6.14
CA LEU A 30 -6.80 9.69 6.34
C LEU A 30 -6.35 8.80 5.18
N ARG A 31 -5.21 9.10 4.58
CA ARG A 31 -4.60 8.28 3.52
C ARG A 31 -3.45 7.46 4.08
N VAL A 32 -3.65 6.16 4.14
CA VAL A 32 -2.67 5.19 4.66
C VAL A 32 -1.99 4.47 3.50
N ALA A 33 -0.66 4.51 3.43
CA ALA A 33 0.10 3.60 2.58
C ALA A 33 0.45 2.34 3.35
N LEU A 34 0.20 1.17 2.75
CA LEU A 34 0.68 -0.11 3.23
C LEU A 34 1.55 -0.75 2.14
N ASP A 35 2.84 -0.43 2.20
CA ASP A 35 3.85 -0.88 1.24
C ASP A 35 4.41 -2.24 1.66
N ALA A 36 4.38 -3.21 0.76
CA ALA A 36 4.87 -4.55 1.03
C ALA A 36 5.22 -5.30 -0.25
N PRO A 37 6.27 -6.12 -0.28
CA PRO A 37 6.49 -7.03 -1.38
C PRO A 37 5.37 -8.10 -1.40
N ARG A 38 4.94 -8.54 -2.59
CA ARG A 38 3.86 -9.53 -2.73
C ARG A 38 4.03 -10.80 -1.89
N CYS A 39 5.27 -11.23 -1.70
CA CYS A 39 5.59 -12.39 -0.87
C CYS A 39 5.28 -12.17 0.62
N ALA A 40 5.05 -10.94 1.06
CA ALA A 40 4.58 -10.66 2.41
C ALA A 40 3.16 -11.19 2.65
N ALA A 41 2.36 -11.33 1.57
CA ALA A 41 0.99 -11.82 1.63
C ALA A 41 0.13 -11.07 2.68
N ILE A 42 0.20 -9.74 2.65
CA ILE A 42 -0.43 -8.87 3.66
C ILE A 42 -1.96 -8.78 3.59
N GLY A 43 -2.60 -9.48 2.65
CA GLY A 43 -4.06 -9.46 2.51
C GLY A 43 -4.84 -9.67 3.81
N PRO A 44 -4.50 -10.68 4.64
CA PRO A 44 -5.14 -10.87 5.94
C PRO A 44 -4.98 -9.67 6.88
N LEU A 45 -3.81 -9.02 6.90
CA LEU A 45 -3.57 -7.81 7.71
C LEU A 45 -4.42 -6.64 7.21
N VAL A 46 -4.49 -6.42 5.89
CA VAL A 46 -5.34 -5.37 5.29
C VAL A 46 -6.80 -5.58 5.65
N THR A 47 -7.27 -6.82 5.57
CA THR A 47 -8.66 -7.19 5.94
C THR A 47 -8.91 -6.94 7.43
N ALA A 48 -8.04 -7.41 8.31
CA ALA A 48 -8.17 -7.23 9.75
C ALA A 48 -8.12 -5.74 10.15
N LEU A 49 -7.21 -4.97 9.56
CA LEU A 49 -7.13 -3.52 9.78
C LEU A 49 -8.42 -2.81 9.36
N GLY A 50 -8.94 -3.13 8.16
CA GLY A 50 -10.20 -2.58 7.67
C GLY A 50 -11.38 -2.90 8.59
N GLN A 51 -11.48 -4.14 9.08
CA GLN A 51 -12.51 -4.54 10.04
C GLN A 51 -12.38 -3.79 11.38
N THR A 52 -11.17 -3.70 11.91
CA THR A 52 -10.91 -3.01 13.18
C THR A 52 -11.26 -1.52 13.09
N LEU A 53 -10.89 -0.85 11.99
CA LEU A 53 -11.28 0.54 11.75
C LEU A 53 -12.80 0.71 11.60
N THR A 54 -13.48 -0.24 10.94
CA THR A 54 -14.95 -0.23 10.82
C THR A 54 -15.62 -0.39 12.17
N LEU A 55 -15.12 -1.27 13.04
CA LEU A 55 -15.60 -1.43 14.42
C LEU A 55 -15.35 -0.16 15.26
N ALA A 56 -14.29 0.61 14.94
CA ALA A 56 -14.02 1.93 15.52
C ALA A 56 -14.87 3.06 14.90
N GLY A 57 -15.89 2.74 14.10
CA GLY A 57 -16.82 3.70 13.49
C GLY A 57 -16.28 4.43 12.28
N ARG A 58 -15.21 3.92 11.65
CA ARG A 58 -14.62 4.53 10.45
C ARG A 58 -15.17 3.90 9.17
N VAL A 59 -15.48 4.72 8.17
CA VAL A 59 -15.71 4.22 6.79
C VAL A 59 -14.35 3.98 6.15
N VAL A 60 -14.14 2.76 5.63
CA VAL A 60 -12.85 2.35 5.10
C VAL A 60 -12.95 2.10 3.60
N GLY A 61 -12.06 2.74 2.84
CA GLY A 61 -11.78 2.43 1.44
C GLY A 61 -10.46 1.67 1.32
N ILE A 62 -10.40 0.69 0.43
CA ILE A 62 -9.18 -0.06 0.14
C ILE A 62 -8.90 0.02 -1.36
N VAL A 63 -7.68 0.39 -1.71
CA VAL A 63 -7.18 0.46 -3.09
C VAL A 63 -5.94 -0.42 -3.21
N HIS A 64 -5.98 -1.38 -4.13
CA HIS A 64 -4.85 -2.21 -4.49
C HIS A 64 -4.13 -1.58 -5.68
N THR A 65 -2.84 -1.26 -5.56
CA THR A 65 -2.11 -0.53 -6.61
C THR A 65 -1.95 -1.31 -7.90
N GLU A 66 -2.06 -2.64 -7.86
CA GLU A 66 -2.06 -3.45 -9.08
C GLU A 66 -3.24 -3.11 -10.03
N THR A 67 -4.34 -2.56 -9.50
CA THR A 67 -5.47 -2.06 -10.31
C THR A 67 -5.17 -0.73 -10.99
N PHE A 68 -4.04 -0.10 -10.67
CA PHE A 68 -3.49 1.12 -11.26
C PHE A 68 -2.21 0.86 -12.06
N TYR A 69 -1.94 -0.39 -12.42
CA TYR A 69 -0.86 -0.68 -13.36
C TYR A 69 -1.19 -0.13 -14.74
N ARG A 70 -0.16 0.35 -15.44
CA ARG A 70 -0.25 0.80 -16.84
C ARG A 70 -0.72 -0.33 -17.75
N ASP A 71 -1.11 0.00 -18.97
CA ASP A 71 -1.45 -0.98 -20.00
C ASP A 71 -0.35 -2.04 -20.15
N ALA A 72 -0.75 -3.29 -20.38
CA ALA A 72 0.20 -4.39 -20.58
C ALA A 72 1.16 -4.10 -21.73
N SER A 73 0.71 -3.43 -22.79
CA SER A 73 1.56 -3.00 -23.92
C SER A 73 2.73 -2.10 -23.49
N LEU A 74 2.52 -1.25 -22.49
CA LEU A 74 3.56 -0.38 -21.95
C LEU A 74 4.44 -1.12 -20.93
N ARG A 75 3.81 -1.87 -20.01
CA ARG A 75 4.54 -2.58 -18.95
C ARG A 75 5.46 -3.67 -19.47
N LEU A 76 5.07 -4.31 -20.57
CA LEU A 76 5.72 -5.48 -21.13
C LEU A 76 6.51 -5.17 -22.42
N GLU A 77 6.73 -3.90 -22.73
CA GLU A 77 7.45 -3.45 -23.92
C GLU A 77 8.86 -4.08 -24.02
N TYR A 78 9.54 -4.18 -22.87
CA TYR A 78 10.88 -4.78 -22.77
C TYR A 78 10.86 -6.24 -22.32
N GLY A 79 9.68 -6.86 -22.26
CA GLY A 79 9.49 -8.25 -21.86
C GLY A 79 8.72 -8.42 -20.57
N LYS A 80 8.22 -9.65 -20.35
CA LYS A 80 7.34 -9.96 -19.19
C LYS A 80 8.08 -9.98 -17.86
N THR A 81 9.40 -10.14 -17.89
CA THR A 81 10.27 -10.33 -16.72
C THR A 81 11.34 -9.24 -16.64
N ASP A 82 11.09 -8.07 -17.26
CA ASP A 82 12.01 -6.95 -17.22
C ASP A 82 11.93 -6.25 -15.86
N VAL A 83 13.05 -6.30 -15.14
CA VAL A 83 13.16 -5.77 -13.76
C VAL A 83 13.04 -4.26 -13.72
N GLU A 84 13.61 -3.54 -14.73
CA GLU A 84 13.57 -2.09 -14.80
C GLU A 84 12.13 -1.60 -15.02
N SER A 85 11.44 -2.21 -15.97
CA SER A 85 10.02 -1.91 -16.22
C SER A 85 9.15 -2.14 -15.00
N PHE A 86 9.39 -3.24 -14.26
CA PHE A 86 8.67 -3.51 -13.02
C PHE A 86 8.96 -2.45 -11.96
N TYR A 87 10.24 -2.11 -11.76
CA TYR A 87 10.66 -1.17 -10.73
C TYR A 87 10.14 0.24 -10.96
N SER A 88 10.19 0.74 -12.20
CA SER A 88 9.93 2.15 -12.52
C SER A 88 8.69 2.39 -13.37
N GLY A 89 8.19 1.38 -14.08
CA GLY A 89 7.23 1.55 -15.18
C GLY A 89 5.87 0.90 -15.00
N TRP A 90 5.67 0.00 -14.03
CA TRP A 90 4.40 -0.73 -13.96
C TRP A 90 3.28 0.09 -13.31
N LEU A 91 3.54 0.76 -12.21
CA LEU A 91 2.54 1.57 -11.51
C LEU A 91 2.33 2.91 -12.20
N ASP A 92 1.10 3.25 -12.54
CA ASP A 92 0.71 4.58 -12.99
C ASP A 92 0.55 5.51 -11.78
N LEU A 93 1.68 6.05 -11.32
CA LEU A 93 1.74 6.97 -10.19
C LEU A 93 0.90 8.23 -10.41
N ALA A 94 0.87 8.73 -11.65
CA ALA A 94 0.10 9.92 -12.00
C ALA A 94 -1.41 9.66 -11.88
N ALA A 95 -1.87 8.49 -12.37
CA ALA A 95 -3.26 8.09 -12.22
C ALA A 95 -3.62 7.83 -10.75
N LEU A 96 -2.78 7.10 -10.00
CA LEU A 96 -3.02 6.86 -8.57
C LEU A 96 -3.13 8.19 -7.79
N GLN A 97 -2.26 9.14 -8.08
CA GLN A 97 -2.30 10.45 -7.45
C GLN A 97 -3.54 11.25 -7.84
N ARG A 98 -3.89 11.26 -9.15
CA ARG A 98 -5.00 12.07 -9.68
C ARG A 98 -6.38 11.51 -9.30
N GLU A 99 -6.54 10.18 -9.36
CA GLU A 99 -7.84 9.53 -9.22
C GLU A 99 -8.14 9.08 -7.77
N VAL A 100 -7.10 8.93 -6.95
CA VAL A 100 -7.22 8.35 -5.61
C VAL A 100 -6.78 9.32 -4.53
N LEU A 101 -5.50 9.75 -4.54
CA LEU A 101 -4.92 10.43 -3.37
C LEU A 101 -5.26 11.91 -3.29
N ARG A 102 -5.27 12.62 -4.42
CA ARG A 102 -5.61 14.06 -4.46
C ARG A 102 -7.09 14.32 -4.16
N PRO A 103 -8.03 13.55 -4.73
CA PRO A 103 -9.46 13.78 -4.47
C PRO A 103 -9.86 13.64 -3.01
N VAL A 104 -9.18 12.79 -2.23
CA VAL A 104 -9.48 12.58 -0.81
C VAL A 104 -8.50 13.27 0.15
N GLY A 105 -7.67 14.17 -0.37
CA GLY A 105 -6.68 14.91 0.42
C GLY A 105 -7.00 16.40 0.52
N PRO A 106 -6.08 17.19 1.11
CA PRO A 106 -6.29 18.62 1.34
C PRO A 106 -6.45 19.44 0.06
N SER A 107 -6.06 18.91 -1.10
CA SER A 107 -6.27 19.54 -2.42
C SER A 107 -7.55 19.06 -3.12
N GLY A 108 -8.34 18.22 -2.46
CA GLY A 108 -9.63 17.74 -2.94
C GLY A 108 -10.77 18.74 -2.73
N PRO A 109 -12.01 18.30 -2.94
CA PRO A 109 -13.20 19.11 -2.67
C PRO A 109 -13.22 19.55 -1.20
N THR A 110 -13.71 20.75 -0.94
CA THR A 110 -13.84 21.30 0.43
C THR A 110 -15.10 20.81 1.15
N VAL A 111 -15.94 20.01 0.47
CA VAL A 111 -17.24 19.57 0.97
C VAL A 111 -17.35 18.05 0.82
N GLU A 112 -17.84 17.39 1.86
CA GLU A 112 -18.14 15.95 1.89
C GLU A 112 -19.26 15.56 0.90
N PRO A 113 -19.29 14.31 0.42
CA PRO A 113 -18.29 13.27 0.63
C PRO A 113 -17.11 13.39 -0.36
N TRP A 114 -15.93 12.94 0.08
CA TRP A 114 -14.78 12.83 -0.84
C TRP A 114 -14.93 11.61 -1.74
N SER A 115 -14.81 11.84 -3.04
CA SER A 115 -14.98 10.80 -4.05
C SER A 115 -13.63 10.41 -4.64
N TYR A 116 -13.37 9.12 -4.83
CA TYR A 116 -12.18 8.58 -5.45
C TYR A 116 -12.51 7.38 -6.35
N LEU A 117 -11.65 7.07 -7.30
CA LEU A 117 -11.80 5.91 -8.17
C LEU A 117 -11.06 4.71 -7.56
N PRO A 118 -11.76 3.62 -7.18
CA PRO A 118 -11.11 2.50 -6.47
C PRO A 118 -10.27 1.59 -7.38
N SER A 119 -10.49 1.61 -8.70
CA SER A 119 -9.78 0.77 -9.67
C SER A 119 -9.89 1.36 -11.07
N LEU A 120 -8.80 1.31 -11.83
CA LEU A 120 -8.77 1.63 -13.26
C LEU A 120 -8.85 0.38 -14.13
N ARG A 121 -8.25 -0.72 -13.68
CA ARG A 121 -8.08 -1.95 -14.46
C ARG A 121 -8.30 -3.18 -13.61
N ASP A 122 -8.77 -4.22 -14.25
CA ASP A 122 -8.70 -5.57 -13.71
C ASP A 122 -7.24 -6.07 -13.85
N PRO A 123 -6.58 -6.45 -12.74
CA PRO A 123 -5.16 -6.80 -12.77
C PRO A 123 -4.87 -8.12 -13.50
N VAL A 124 -5.86 -9.00 -13.63
CA VAL A 124 -5.72 -10.30 -14.30
C VAL A 124 -5.90 -10.16 -15.80
N THR A 125 -6.99 -9.52 -16.22
CA THR A 125 -7.32 -9.37 -17.65
C THR A 125 -6.71 -8.14 -18.30
N ASN A 126 -6.17 -7.22 -17.50
CA ASN A 126 -5.66 -5.90 -17.90
C ASN A 126 -6.69 -5.02 -18.64
N ARG A 127 -7.97 -5.34 -18.54
CA ARG A 127 -9.04 -4.54 -19.12
C ARG A 127 -9.39 -3.37 -18.21
N ALA A 128 -9.75 -2.24 -18.82
CA ALA A 128 -10.28 -1.10 -18.08
C ALA A 128 -11.57 -1.51 -17.34
N THR A 129 -11.65 -1.16 -16.07
CA THR A 129 -12.85 -1.37 -15.26
C THR A 129 -13.78 -0.16 -15.40
N ARG A 130 -15.09 -0.39 -15.31
CA ARG A 130 -16.12 0.66 -15.25
C ARG A 130 -16.72 0.69 -13.85
N VAL A 131 -15.86 0.84 -12.84
CA VAL A 131 -16.32 0.96 -11.44
C VAL A 131 -16.80 2.38 -11.19
N ALA A 132 -17.90 2.49 -10.46
CA ALA A 132 -18.36 3.80 -9.99
C ALA A 132 -17.35 4.35 -8.96
N PRO A 133 -17.16 5.68 -8.89
CA PRO A 133 -16.40 6.29 -7.81
C PRO A 133 -16.97 5.89 -6.44
N ALA A 134 -16.08 5.60 -5.51
CA ALA A 134 -16.41 5.39 -4.11
C ALA A 134 -16.27 6.69 -3.32
N THR A 135 -16.92 6.78 -2.17
CA THR A 135 -16.93 7.99 -1.34
C THR A 135 -16.50 7.70 0.08
N LEU A 136 -15.86 8.68 0.70
CA LEU A 136 -15.47 8.67 2.11
C LEU A 136 -15.96 9.96 2.80
N PRO A 137 -16.43 9.89 4.05
CA PRO A 137 -16.61 11.08 4.89
C PRO A 137 -15.25 11.59 5.36
N SER A 138 -15.20 12.80 5.95
CA SER A 138 -13.97 13.37 6.54
C SER A 138 -13.29 12.41 7.53
N ALA A 139 -14.10 11.73 8.36
CA ALA A 139 -13.62 10.74 9.31
C ALA A 139 -13.25 9.37 8.70
N GLY A 140 -13.31 9.25 7.37
CA GLY A 140 -12.97 8.02 6.64
C GLY A 140 -11.48 7.73 6.60
N VAL A 141 -11.13 6.48 6.28
CA VAL A 141 -9.76 6.02 6.08
C VAL A 141 -9.63 5.36 4.71
N LEU A 142 -8.68 5.82 3.91
CA LEU A 142 -8.30 5.21 2.65
C LEU A 142 -7.00 4.44 2.83
N ILE A 143 -7.04 3.13 2.68
CA ILE A 143 -5.86 2.26 2.68
C ILE A 143 -5.44 2.01 1.23
N VAL A 144 -4.25 2.43 0.86
CA VAL A 144 -3.63 2.10 -0.43
C VAL A 144 -2.54 1.07 -0.16
N THR A 145 -2.68 -0.11 -0.75
CA THR A 145 -1.75 -1.21 -0.54
C THR A 145 -1.13 -1.68 -1.84
N GLY A 146 0.16 -1.95 -1.81
CA GLY A 146 0.91 -2.44 -2.96
C GLY A 146 2.41 -2.52 -2.73
N GLU A 147 3.14 -2.62 -3.82
CA GLU A 147 4.59 -2.79 -3.85
C GLU A 147 5.27 -1.51 -4.33
N LEU A 148 6.47 -1.22 -3.80
CA LEU A 148 7.34 -0.14 -4.28
C LEU A 148 6.67 1.25 -4.23
N LEU A 149 5.91 1.53 -3.15
CA LEU A 149 5.09 2.75 -3.06
C LEU A 149 5.87 3.99 -2.62
N PHE A 150 6.99 3.83 -1.94
CA PHE A 150 7.73 4.96 -1.39
C PHE A 150 8.78 5.51 -2.38
N GLY A 151 9.29 6.70 -2.08
CA GLY A 151 10.25 7.38 -2.95
C GLY A 151 9.65 8.19 -4.10
N HIS A 152 8.34 8.17 -4.29
CA HIS A 152 7.64 8.84 -5.39
C HIS A 152 6.92 10.14 -5.01
N GLY A 153 7.05 10.60 -3.76
CA GLY A 153 6.38 11.81 -3.27
C GLY A 153 4.85 11.70 -3.24
N LEU A 154 4.30 10.50 -3.13
CA LEU A 154 2.86 10.30 -2.98
C LEU A 154 2.40 10.86 -1.62
N PRO A 155 1.29 11.63 -1.57
CA PRO A 155 0.87 12.36 -0.39
C PRO A 155 0.07 11.47 0.58
N PHE A 156 0.74 10.59 1.30
CA PHE A 156 0.16 9.80 2.38
C PHE A 156 0.27 10.52 3.72
N ASP A 157 -0.70 10.28 4.61
CA ASP A 157 -0.76 10.85 5.97
C ASP A 157 -0.18 9.89 7.02
N LEU A 158 -0.20 8.58 6.71
CA LEU A 158 0.41 7.52 7.50
C LEU A 158 1.05 6.50 6.56
N THR A 159 2.31 6.18 6.81
CA THR A 159 3.08 5.23 5.99
C THR A 159 3.48 4.01 6.80
N VAL A 160 3.12 2.83 6.29
CA VAL A 160 3.45 1.53 6.88
C VAL A 160 4.22 0.71 5.86
N HIS A 161 5.40 0.22 6.25
CA HIS A 161 6.22 -0.66 5.42
C HIS A 161 6.33 -2.05 6.05
N ALA A 162 5.86 -3.08 5.36
CA ALA A 162 6.06 -4.47 5.76
C ALA A 162 7.42 -4.97 5.21
N TRP A 163 8.46 -4.81 6.02
CA TRP A 163 9.80 -5.26 5.68
C TRP A 163 9.89 -6.78 5.77
N VAL A 164 10.36 -7.38 4.68
CA VAL A 164 10.69 -8.81 4.58
C VAL A 164 12.17 -8.91 4.22
N SER A 165 12.94 -9.66 5.01
CA SER A 165 14.37 -9.85 4.76
C SER A 165 14.60 -10.47 3.37
N ARG A 166 15.75 -10.16 2.77
CA ARG A 166 16.14 -10.70 1.45
C ARG A 166 16.05 -12.24 1.41
N GLN A 167 16.47 -12.90 2.49
CA GLN A 167 16.40 -14.35 2.59
C GLN A 167 14.95 -14.85 2.62
N ALA A 168 14.08 -14.20 3.38
CA ALA A 168 12.67 -14.56 3.45
C ALA A 168 11.95 -14.24 2.12
N ARG A 169 12.27 -13.11 1.46
CA ARG A 169 11.79 -12.81 0.10
C ARG A 169 12.13 -13.93 -0.87
N GLY A 170 13.40 -14.37 -0.90
CA GLY A 170 13.83 -15.46 -1.79
C GLY A 170 13.12 -16.78 -1.56
N ARG A 171 12.78 -17.12 -0.30
CA ARG A 171 12.06 -18.36 0.02
C ARG A 171 10.55 -18.29 -0.23
N ARG A 172 9.95 -17.12 -0.08
CA ARG A 172 8.48 -16.94 -0.09
C ARG A 172 7.95 -16.42 -1.42
N THR A 173 8.81 -15.92 -2.28
CA THR A 173 8.39 -15.46 -3.62
C THR A 173 8.10 -16.69 -4.49
N ASP A 174 6.93 -16.67 -5.13
CA ASP A 174 6.55 -17.65 -6.13
C ASP A 174 7.62 -17.71 -7.22
N PRO A 175 8.03 -18.92 -7.68
CA PRO A 175 9.03 -19.07 -8.75
C PRO A 175 8.75 -18.22 -9.99
N ASP A 176 7.47 -18.06 -10.38
CA ASP A 176 7.06 -17.24 -11.51
C ASP A 176 7.35 -15.75 -11.32
N TRP A 177 7.60 -15.32 -10.07
CA TRP A 177 7.92 -13.93 -9.70
C TRP A 177 9.37 -13.76 -9.20
N ALA A 178 10.18 -14.81 -9.21
CA ALA A 178 11.57 -14.73 -8.74
C ALA A 178 12.42 -13.72 -9.52
N TRP A 179 12.07 -13.47 -10.78
CA TRP A 179 12.71 -12.46 -11.63
C TRP A 179 12.56 -11.04 -11.08
N ALA A 180 11.52 -10.76 -10.28
CA ALA A 180 11.27 -9.43 -9.72
C ALA A 180 12.09 -9.14 -8.44
N LEU A 181 12.73 -10.13 -7.84
CA LEU A 181 13.52 -9.95 -6.61
C LEU A 181 14.59 -8.85 -6.67
N PRO A 182 15.33 -8.68 -7.78
CA PRO A 182 16.31 -7.58 -7.89
C PRO A 182 15.69 -6.18 -7.78
N ALA A 183 14.41 -6.00 -8.17
CA ALA A 183 13.74 -4.72 -8.01
C ALA A 183 13.56 -4.34 -6.53
N PHE A 184 13.28 -5.31 -5.67
CA PHE A 184 13.18 -5.07 -4.22
C PHE A 184 14.54 -4.83 -3.57
N ASP A 185 15.60 -5.52 -4.03
CA ASP A 185 16.96 -5.25 -3.57
C ASP A 185 17.37 -3.80 -3.93
N ARG A 186 17.03 -3.35 -5.14
CA ARG A 186 17.24 -1.98 -5.58
C ARG A 186 16.40 -0.99 -4.77
N TYR A 187 15.14 -1.31 -4.50
CA TYR A 187 14.25 -0.48 -3.68
C TYR A 187 14.81 -0.26 -2.26
N ASP A 188 15.35 -1.32 -1.66
CA ASP A 188 16.01 -1.22 -0.37
C ASP A 188 17.23 -0.28 -0.39
N LEU A 189 17.98 -0.23 -1.51
CA LEU A 189 19.17 0.60 -1.66
C LEU A 189 18.85 2.05 -2.05
N ASP A 190 18.00 2.24 -3.07
CA ASP A 190 17.75 3.55 -3.67
C ASP A 190 16.79 4.39 -2.81
N VAL A 191 15.76 3.74 -2.25
CA VAL A 191 14.67 4.39 -1.53
C VAL A 191 14.82 4.25 -0.02
N ASN A 192 15.33 3.11 0.45
CA ASN A 192 15.38 2.76 1.87
C ASN A 192 14.02 2.92 2.56
N PRO A 193 12.99 2.14 2.16
CA PRO A 193 11.61 2.32 2.63
C PRO A 193 11.49 2.22 4.15
N VAL A 194 12.36 1.42 4.78
CA VAL A 194 12.47 1.34 6.25
C VAL A 194 12.75 2.71 6.86
N SER A 195 13.50 3.59 6.21
CA SER A 195 13.81 4.92 6.74
C SER A 195 12.70 5.94 6.52
N LEU A 196 11.84 5.72 5.53
CA LEU A 196 10.76 6.65 5.14
C LEU A 196 9.44 6.36 5.86
N ALA A 197 9.22 5.11 6.27
CA ALA A 197 7.97 4.72 6.90
C ALA A 197 7.83 5.25 8.33
N ASP A 198 6.62 5.70 8.69
CA ASP A 198 6.24 6.00 10.08
C ASP A 198 6.18 4.74 10.93
N VAL A 199 5.74 3.64 10.32
CA VAL A 199 5.63 2.33 10.96
C VAL A 199 6.34 1.30 10.10
N VAL A 200 7.23 0.53 10.71
CA VAL A 200 7.89 -0.60 10.05
C VAL A 200 7.43 -1.88 10.71
N LEU A 201 6.98 -2.82 9.90
CA LEU A 201 6.65 -4.16 10.34
C LEU A 201 7.78 -5.10 9.94
N ARG A 202 8.33 -5.87 10.86
CA ARG A 202 9.15 -7.02 10.52
C ARG A 202 8.21 -8.17 10.19
N TYR A 203 8.19 -8.59 8.93
CA TYR A 203 7.14 -9.45 8.38
C TYR A 203 7.68 -10.70 7.67
N ASP A 204 8.83 -11.19 8.14
CA ASP A 204 9.44 -12.44 7.66
C ASP A 204 8.52 -13.65 7.85
N ASP A 205 7.77 -13.64 8.94
CA ASP A 205 6.72 -14.59 9.27
C ASP A 205 5.45 -13.84 9.66
N PRO A 206 4.36 -13.94 8.86
CA PRO A 206 3.08 -13.29 9.17
C PRO A 206 2.42 -13.75 10.48
N ALA A 207 2.77 -14.94 10.98
CA ALA A 207 2.26 -15.44 12.26
C ALA A 207 2.97 -14.83 13.47
N HIS A 208 4.19 -14.31 13.27
CA HIS A 208 5.02 -13.73 14.31
C HIS A 208 5.58 -12.36 13.89
N PRO A 209 4.71 -11.39 13.57
CA PRO A 209 5.17 -10.06 13.20
C PRO A 209 5.77 -9.30 14.38
N ALA A 210 6.55 -8.29 14.06
CA ALA A 210 6.97 -7.30 15.05
C ALA A 210 6.84 -5.90 14.47
N ILE A 211 6.59 -4.91 15.33
CA ILE A 211 6.30 -3.53 14.94
C ILE A 211 7.33 -2.57 15.52
N ALA A 212 7.68 -1.55 14.75
CA ALA A 212 8.42 -0.39 15.22
C ALA A 212 7.70 0.87 14.74
N VAL A 213 7.37 1.77 15.65
CA VAL A 213 6.72 3.07 15.38
C VAL A 213 7.74 4.17 15.60
N ARG A 214 7.73 5.20 14.75
CA ARG A 214 8.60 6.39 14.81
C ARG A 214 7.86 7.62 15.27
#